data_f3b5f7594a84257503221b42fde2801e
#
_entry.id   f3b5f7594a84257503221b42fde2801e
#
_cell.length_a   1.000
_cell.length_b   1.000
_cell.length_c   1.000
_cell.angle_alpha   90.00
_cell.angle_beta   90.00
_cell.angle_gamma   90.00
#
_symmetry.space_group_name_H-M   'P 1'
#
loop_
_entity.id
_entity.type
_entity.pdbx_description
1 polymer ?
#
loop_
_entity_poly.entity_id
_entity_poly.type
_entity_poly.pdbx_seq_one_letter_code
_entity_poly.pdbx_strand_id
1 'polypeptide(L)'
;GIAWRKQFIDSCWDNDLPFGFIDPCNKGPGAIQEEIGEERRKLQALKAEGRFDEVTDIMKQVRRWDLRAVDYSNFIVAVIDRNVPTWGTVDECIVAERQRKPLIGIVKGGPSQAPDWLFAMMRHDEMFETADQAVEYLVKLDRGEIPLDKRWIEITGLWENEQRYSLPLLGE
;
A
#
# COMPACT_ATOMS: atom_id res chain seq x y z
N GLY A 1 -3.23 7.86 13.06
CA GLY A 1 -2.71 6.96 12.07
C GLY A 1 -3.70 6.01 11.41
N ILE A 2 -4.72 5.47 12.11
CA ILE A 2 -5.56 4.38 11.57
C ILE A 2 -6.81 4.90 10.84
N ALA A 3 -7.32 6.07 11.21
CA ALA A 3 -8.59 6.60 10.70
C ALA A 3 -8.65 6.76 9.17
N TRP A 4 -7.54 7.07 8.52
CA TRP A 4 -7.48 7.23 7.07
C TRP A 4 -7.80 5.94 6.31
N ARG A 5 -7.44 4.76 6.86
CA ARG A 5 -7.68 3.47 6.22
C ARG A 5 -9.17 3.22 6.08
N LYS A 6 -9.90 3.41 7.16
CA LYS A 6 -11.36 3.27 7.14
C LYS A 6 -12.00 4.25 6.16
N GLN A 7 -11.59 5.51 6.20
CA GLN A 7 -12.09 6.53 5.27
C GLN A 7 -11.79 6.16 3.82
N PHE A 8 -10.58 5.70 3.51
CA PHE A 8 -10.18 5.26 2.17
C PHE A 8 -11.02 4.07 1.70
N ILE A 9 -11.19 3.05 2.54
CA ILE A 9 -11.98 1.84 2.25
C ILE A 9 -13.45 2.22 2.00
N ASP A 10 -14.06 2.97 2.91
CA ASP A 10 -15.44 3.43 2.78
C ASP A 10 -15.62 4.24 1.48
N SER A 11 -14.70 5.16 1.19
CA SER A 11 -14.75 5.96 -0.03
C SER A 11 -14.61 5.14 -1.32
N CYS A 12 -13.80 4.08 -1.31
CA CYS A 12 -13.72 3.15 -2.44
C CYS A 12 -15.07 2.43 -2.66
N TRP A 13 -15.70 1.94 -1.60
CA TRP A 13 -16.99 1.25 -1.70
C TRP A 13 -18.14 2.19 -2.09
N ASP A 14 -18.15 3.42 -1.58
CA ASP A 14 -19.12 4.46 -1.94
C ASP A 14 -19.03 4.84 -3.44
N ASN A 15 -17.90 4.58 -4.08
CA ASN A 15 -17.69 4.77 -5.52
C ASN A 15 -17.80 3.46 -6.32
N ASP A 16 -18.37 2.40 -5.74
CA ASP A 16 -18.60 1.08 -6.38
C ASP A 16 -17.30 0.40 -6.90
N LEU A 17 -16.13 0.73 -6.31
CA LEU A 17 -14.89 0.07 -6.68
C LEU A 17 -14.86 -1.37 -6.16
N PRO A 18 -14.59 -2.38 -7.01
CA PRO A 18 -14.74 -3.80 -6.68
C PRO A 18 -13.52 -4.35 -5.92
N PHE A 19 -12.99 -3.59 -4.96
CA PHE A 19 -11.79 -4.00 -4.24
C PHE A 19 -12.12 -4.70 -2.92
N GLY A 20 -11.39 -5.80 -2.65
CA GLY A 20 -11.22 -6.34 -1.31
C GLY A 20 -9.97 -5.71 -0.67
N PHE A 21 -10.01 -5.52 0.65
CA PHE A 21 -8.92 -4.87 1.38
C PHE A 21 -8.29 -5.80 2.40
N ILE A 22 -6.95 -5.79 2.46
CA ILE A 22 -6.16 -6.40 3.52
C ILE A 22 -5.60 -5.24 4.35
N ASP A 23 -6.13 -5.04 5.56
CA ASP A 23 -5.68 -3.98 6.47
C ASP A 23 -4.71 -4.57 7.50
N PRO A 24 -3.41 -4.18 7.48
CA PRO A 24 -2.44 -4.67 8.45
C PRO A 24 -2.74 -4.24 9.90
N CYS A 25 -3.58 -3.24 10.11
CA CYS A 25 -4.06 -2.85 11.44
C CYS A 25 -5.32 -3.61 11.88
N ASN A 26 -5.89 -4.46 11.03
CA ASN A 26 -7.04 -5.30 11.32
C ASN A 26 -6.76 -6.75 10.88
N LYS A 27 -5.68 -7.30 11.43
CA LYS A 27 -5.25 -8.68 11.15
C LYS A 27 -6.26 -9.66 11.77
N GLY A 28 -6.46 -10.77 11.11
CA GLY A 28 -7.37 -11.82 11.59
C GLY A 28 -6.95 -12.46 12.90
N PRO A 29 -7.78 -13.35 13.47
CA PRO A 29 -7.50 -14.04 14.73
C PRO A 29 -6.14 -14.74 14.72
N GLY A 30 -5.37 -14.55 15.80
CA GLY A 30 -4.06 -15.15 15.99
C GLY A 30 -2.89 -14.36 15.39
N ALA A 31 -3.15 -13.28 14.68
CA ALA A 31 -2.10 -12.39 14.19
C ALA A 31 -1.76 -11.31 15.22
N ILE A 32 -0.49 -10.87 15.23
CA ILE A 32 0.01 -9.86 16.15
C ILE A 32 -0.32 -8.47 15.63
N GLN A 33 -1.01 -7.67 16.46
CA GLN A 33 -1.43 -6.29 16.15
C GLN A 33 -0.44 -5.28 16.73
N GLU A 34 0.80 -5.29 16.23
CA GLU A 34 1.95 -4.56 16.81
C GLU A 34 1.84 -3.04 16.73
N GLU A 35 0.98 -2.51 15.87
CA GLU A 35 0.82 -1.06 15.71
C GLU A 35 -0.08 -0.44 16.78
N ILE A 36 -0.92 -1.22 17.41
CA ILE A 36 -1.95 -0.72 18.32
C ILE A 36 -2.07 -1.54 19.61
N GLY A 37 -2.67 -0.95 20.61
CA GLY A 37 -3.16 -1.63 21.78
C GLY A 37 -2.09 -2.21 22.67
N GLU A 38 -2.34 -3.43 23.11
CA GLU A 38 -1.56 -4.11 24.14
C GLU A 38 -0.23 -4.64 23.58
N GLU A 39 -0.23 -5.17 22.36
CA GLU A 39 0.97 -5.69 21.71
C GLU A 39 2.04 -4.63 21.52
N ARG A 40 1.64 -3.41 21.13
CA ARG A 40 2.57 -2.30 21.04
C ARG A 40 3.19 -1.95 22.40
N ARG A 41 2.38 -1.92 23.47
CA ARG A 41 2.88 -1.68 24.83
C ARG A 41 3.83 -2.78 25.28
N LYS A 42 3.48 -4.04 25.00
CA LYS A 42 4.34 -5.20 25.29
C LYS A 42 5.70 -5.09 24.60
N LEU A 43 5.73 -4.76 23.30
CA LEU A 43 6.97 -4.57 22.55
C LEU A 43 7.84 -3.45 23.16
N GLN A 44 7.24 -2.35 23.59
CA GLN A 44 7.95 -1.26 24.24
C GLN A 44 8.53 -1.70 25.59
N ALA A 45 7.78 -2.44 26.40
CA ALA A 45 8.25 -2.98 27.67
C ALA A 45 9.41 -3.95 27.47
N LEU A 46 9.29 -4.91 26.55
CA LEU A 46 10.37 -5.85 26.23
C LEU A 46 11.68 -5.14 25.82
N LYS A 47 11.56 -4.08 25.03
CA LYS A 47 12.73 -3.26 24.66
C LYS A 47 13.36 -2.56 25.87
N ALA A 48 12.52 -2.01 26.74
CA ALA A 48 13.00 -1.33 27.97
C ALA A 48 13.68 -2.30 28.96
N GLU A 49 13.25 -3.57 28.98
CA GLU A 49 13.82 -4.65 29.77
C GLU A 49 15.06 -5.30 29.14
N GLY A 50 15.44 -4.91 27.91
CA GLY A 50 16.56 -5.53 27.19
C GLY A 50 16.27 -6.93 26.64
N ARG A 51 15.01 -7.34 26.56
CA ARG A 51 14.58 -8.67 26.07
C ARG A 51 14.49 -8.68 24.53
N PHE A 52 15.62 -8.41 23.88
CA PHE A 52 15.67 -8.20 22.43
C PHE A 52 15.40 -9.46 21.62
N ASP A 53 15.69 -10.65 22.13
CA ASP A 53 15.40 -11.91 21.43
C ASP A 53 13.87 -12.08 21.28
N GLU A 54 13.10 -11.78 22.30
CA GLU A 54 11.63 -11.85 22.25
C GLU A 54 11.05 -10.80 21.30
N VAL A 55 11.61 -9.58 21.30
CA VAL A 55 11.23 -8.54 20.33
C VAL A 55 11.52 -9.03 18.91
N THR A 56 12.68 -9.65 18.70
CA THR A 56 13.08 -10.19 17.40
C THR A 56 12.12 -11.27 16.92
N ASP A 57 11.72 -12.19 17.77
CA ASP A 57 10.83 -13.29 17.40
C ASP A 57 9.41 -12.79 17.11
N ILE A 58 8.91 -11.83 17.87
CA ILE A 58 7.63 -11.17 17.59
C ILE A 58 7.69 -10.45 16.24
N MET A 59 8.71 -9.62 16.01
CA MET A 59 8.80 -8.82 14.79
C MET A 59 9.05 -9.66 13.53
N LYS A 60 9.72 -10.81 13.64
CA LYS A 60 9.80 -11.78 12.53
C LYS A 60 8.43 -12.34 12.15
N GLN A 61 7.55 -12.59 13.12
CA GLN A 61 6.20 -13.07 12.85
C GLN A 61 5.35 -11.97 12.20
N VAL A 62 5.41 -10.74 12.72
CA VAL A 62 4.76 -9.56 12.16
C VAL A 62 5.18 -9.38 10.70
N ARG A 63 6.48 -9.23 10.45
CA ARG A 63 7.01 -9.03 9.09
C ARG A 63 6.60 -10.15 8.13
N ARG A 64 6.59 -11.40 8.59
CA ARG A 64 6.15 -12.55 7.76
C ARG A 64 4.69 -12.43 7.36
N TRP A 65 3.84 -11.97 8.27
CA TRP A 65 2.43 -11.76 7.99
C TRP A 65 2.23 -10.60 7.00
N ASP A 66 2.88 -9.46 7.25
CA ASP A 66 2.77 -8.27 6.41
C ASP A 66 3.25 -8.54 4.97
N LEU A 67 4.38 -9.22 4.81
CA LEU A 67 4.86 -9.59 3.48
C LEU A 67 3.96 -10.61 2.77
N ARG A 68 3.31 -11.52 3.51
CA ARG A 68 2.26 -12.36 2.91
C ARG A 68 1.05 -11.56 2.46
N ALA A 69 0.65 -10.54 3.22
CA ALA A 69 -0.40 -9.63 2.79
C ALA A 69 -0.01 -8.93 1.47
N VAL A 70 1.24 -8.49 1.34
CA VAL A 70 1.77 -7.98 0.06
C VAL A 70 1.67 -9.04 -1.04
N ASP A 71 2.06 -10.29 -0.78
CA ASP A 71 2.03 -11.37 -1.78
C ASP A 71 0.61 -11.60 -2.33
N TYR A 72 -0.41 -11.56 -1.46
CA TYR A 72 -1.82 -11.74 -1.84
C TYR A 72 -2.47 -10.50 -2.46
N SER A 73 -1.91 -9.33 -2.25
CA SER A 73 -2.47 -8.08 -2.77
C SER A 73 -2.15 -7.92 -4.26
N ASN A 74 -3.07 -7.33 -5.01
CA ASN A 74 -2.85 -6.98 -6.41
C ASN A 74 -2.10 -5.66 -6.54
N PHE A 75 -2.36 -4.69 -5.66
CA PHE A 75 -1.66 -3.42 -5.56
C PHE A 75 -1.55 -2.98 -4.10
N ILE A 76 -0.72 -2.02 -3.81
CA ILE A 76 -0.49 -1.51 -2.45
C ILE A 76 -0.85 -0.02 -2.40
N VAL A 77 -1.52 0.37 -1.32
CA VAL A 77 -1.73 1.78 -0.95
C VAL A 77 -0.93 2.08 0.31
N ALA A 78 0.04 2.97 0.19
CA ALA A 78 0.95 3.32 1.27
C ALA A 78 0.79 4.79 1.69
N VAL A 79 0.70 5.04 3.00
CA VAL A 79 0.76 6.41 3.53
C VAL A 79 2.18 6.72 3.98
N ILE A 80 2.72 7.81 3.46
CA ILE A 80 4.09 8.26 3.70
C ILE A 80 4.07 9.62 4.43
N ASP A 81 4.60 9.64 5.64
CA ASP A 81 4.87 10.86 6.41
C ASP A 81 6.36 10.90 6.75
N ARG A 82 7.09 11.91 6.25
CA ARG A 82 8.53 12.07 6.50
C ARG A 82 8.90 12.18 7.97
N ASN A 83 7.95 12.59 8.80
CA ASN A 83 8.17 12.76 10.24
C ASN A 83 7.91 11.47 11.04
N VAL A 84 7.43 10.42 10.37
CA VAL A 84 7.14 9.13 11.00
C VAL A 84 7.99 8.05 10.35
N PRO A 85 8.88 7.40 11.10
CA PRO A 85 9.63 6.26 10.57
C PRO A 85 8.67 5.12 10.18
N THR A 86 8.62 4.78 8.90
CA THR A 86 7.73 3.75 8.33
C THR A 86 8.53 2.63 7.67
N TRP A 87 9.48 2.05 8.42
CA TRP A 87 10.36 1.00 7.90
C TRP A 87 9.60 -0.22 7.37
N GLY A 88 8.50 -0.62 8.02
CA GLY A 88 7.63 -1.70 7.55
C GLY A 88 7.00 -1.34 6.21
N THR A 89 6.41 -0.16 6.08
CA THR A 89 5.79 0.32 4.84
C THR A 89 6.79 0.40 3.69
N VAL A 90 8.04 0.82 3.98
CA VAL A 90 9.12 0.85 2.96
C VAL A 90 9.48 -0.57 2.50
N ASP A 91 9.61 -1.53 3.43
CA ASP A 91 9.88 -2.93 3.10
C ASP A 91 8.74 -3.53 2.23
N GLU A 92 7.49 -3.28 2.58
CA GLU A 92 6.31 -3.67 1.81
C GLU A 92 6.30 -3.08 0.40
N CYS A 93 6.61 -1.78 0.26
CA CYS A 93 6.72 -1.12 -1.03
C CYS A 93 7.84 -1.72 -1.90
N ILE A 94 9.02 -2.00 -1.31
CA ILE A 94 10.14 -2.63 -2.02
C ILE A 94 9.75 -4.03 -2.54
N VAL A 95 9.06 -4.82 -1.71
CA VAL A 95 8.63 -6.16 -2.11
C VAL A 95 7.58 -6.09 -3.21
N ALA A 96 6.60 -5.17 -3.10
CA ALA A 96 5.57 -4.97 -4.10
C ALA A 96 6.17 -4.49 -5.45
N GLU A 97 7.12 -3.56 -5.42
CA GLU A 97 7.83 -3.08 -6.61
C GLU A 97 8.56 -4.22 -7.32
N ARG A 98 9.30 -5.06 -6.58
CA ARG A 98 9.97 -6.24 -7.14
C ARG A 98 9.00 -7.24 -7.77
N GLN A 99 7.78 -7.31 -7.27
CA GLN A 99 6.70 -8.13 -7.83
C GLN A 99 5.95 -7.40 -8.96
N ARG A 100 6.39 -6.20 -9.35
CA ARG A 100 5.77 -5.35 -10.38
C ARG A 100 4.31 -4.98 -10.09
N LYS A 101 3.95 -4.93 -8.81
CA LYS A 101 2.62 -4.48 -8.39
C LYS A 101 2.54 -2.97 -8.43
N PRO A 102 1.39 -2.39 -8.82
CA PRO A 102 1.17 -0.96 -8.69
C PRO A 102 1.29 -0.50 -7.24
N LEU A 103 1.89 0.68 -7.06
CA LEU A 103 2.05 1.32 -5.76
C LEU A 103 1.36 2.69 -5.80
N ILE A 104 0.42 2.91 -4.91
CA ILE A 104 -0.25 4.18 -4.71
C ILE A 104 0.26 4.81 -3.42
N GLY A 105 0.88 5.98 -3.52
CA GLY A 105 1.41 6.73 -2.40
C GLY A 105 0.48 7.85 -1.95
N ILE A 106 0.07 7.86 -0.70
CA ILE A 106 -0.56 9.02 -0.07
C ILE A 106 0.54 9.71 0.74
N VAL A 107 1.11 10.77 0.16
CA VAL A 107 2.27 11.48 0.72
C VAL A 107 1.79 12.74 1.43
N LYS A 108 2.02 12.85 2.71
CA LYS A 108 1.62 14.03 3.49
C LYS A 108 2.35 15.27 2.99
N GLY A 109 1.60 16.27 2.56
CA GLY A 109 2.11 17.49 1.92
C GLY A 109 2.40 17.33 0.42
N GLY A 110 1.91 16.25 -0.18
CA GLY A 110 1.97 15.99 -1.61
C GLY A 110 3.32 15.43 -2.11
N PRO A 111 3.41 15.14 -3.41
CA PRO A 111 4.61 14.53 -4.02
C PRO A 111 5.91 15.32 -3.78
N SER A 112 5.83 16.63 -3.65
CA SER A 112 7.01 17.49 -3.35
C SER A 112 7.64 17.21 -1.99
N GLN A 113 6.91 16.56 -1.07
CA GLN A 113 7.39 16.14 0.23
C GLN A 113 7.79 14.66 0.28
N ALA A 114 7.65 13.94 -0.83
CA ALA A 114 8.07 12.55 -0.90
C ALA A 114 9.59 12.41 -0.70
N PRO A 115 10.05 11.38 0.04
CA PRO A 115 11.48 11.06 0.05
C PRO A 115 11.96 10.72 -1.38
N ASP A 116 13.15 11.21 -1.75
CA ASP A 116 13.70 11.02 -3.11
C ASP A 116 13.70 9.56 -3.56
N TRP A 117 13.99 8.64 -2.64
CA TRP A 117 14.02 7.21 -2.93
C TRP A 117 12.67 6.64 -3.36
N LEU A 118 11.57 7.31 -3.00
CA LEU A 118 10.22 6.87 -3.35
C LEU A 118 9.98 6.96 -4.88
N PHE A 119 10.60 7.95 -5.55
CA PHE A 119 10.52 8.10 -7.00
C PHE A 119 11.23 6.98 -7.78
N ALA A 120 12.06 6.18 -7.12
CA ALA A 120 12.64 4.98 -7.72
C ALA A 120 11.71 3.76 -7.66
N MET A 121 10.68 3.79 -6.80
CA MET A 121 9.77 2.66 -6.55
C MET A 121 8.36 2.88 -7.09
N MET A 122 7.88 4.11 -7.11
CA MET A 122 6.54 4.42 -7.60
C MET A 122 6.54 5.64 -8.52
N ARG A 123 5.55 5.70 -9.38
CA ARG A 123 5.40 6.79 -10.34
C ARG A 123 4.92 8.05 -9.62
N HIS A 124 5.34 9.22 -10.10
CA HIS A 124 4.93 10.49 -9.51
C HIS A 124 3.42 10.77 -9.67
N ASP A 125 2.80 10.25 -10.74
CA ASP A 125 1.37 10.34 -11.03
C ASP A 125 0.50 9.32 -10.22
N GLU A 126 1.15 8.47 -9.43
CA GLU A 126 0.54 7.58 -8.43
C GLU A 126 0.82 8.06 -7.00
N MET A 127 1.36 9.28 -6.82
CA MET A 127 1.59 9.93 -5.53
C MET A 127 0.58 11.06 -5.31
N PHE A 128 -0.17 10.99 -4.25
CA PHE A 128 -1.25 11.91 -3.91
C PHE A 128 -1.03 12.55 -2.54
N GLU A 129 -1.59 13.74 -2.32
CA GLU A 129 -1.54 14.37 -1.01
C GLU A 129 -2.59 13.81 -0.05
N THR A 130 -3.75 13.41 -0.59
CA THR A 130 -4.90 12.95 0.21
C THR A 130 -5.41 11.59 -0.27
N ALA A 131 -6.11 10.90 0.65
CA ALA A 131 -6.80 9.66 0.33
C ALA A 131 -7.87 9.85 -0.77
N ASP A 132 -8.58 10.98 -0.75
CA ASP A 132 -9.65 11.27 -1.72
C ASP A 132 -9.09 11.40 -3.15
N GLN A 133 -7.91 12.01 -3.31
CA GLN A 133 -7.24 12.08 -4.61
C GLN A 133 -6.81 10.69 -5.11
N ALA A 134 -6.35 9.83 -4.21
CA ALA A 134 -6.00 8.45 -4.57
C ALA A 134 -7.25 7.65 -4.97
N VAL A 135 -8.38 7.83 -4.30
CA VAL A 135 -9.67 7.22 -4.68
C VAL A 135 -10.14 7.74 -6.03
N GLU A 136 -10.08 9.06 -6.27
CA GLU A 136 -10.45 9.66 -7.57
C GLU A 136 -9.60 9.06 -8.71
N TYR A 137 -8.31 8.87 -8.50
CA TYR A 137 -7.44 8.19 -9.46
C TYR A 137 -7.90 6.76 -9.75
N LEU A 138 -8.22 5.97 -8.72
CA LEU A 138 -8.71 4.60 -8.88
C LEU A 138 -10.05 4.54 -9.60
N VAL A 139 -10.95 5.49 -9.34
CA VAL A 139 -12.24 5.61 -10.05
C VAL A 139 -12.02 5.90 -11.54
N LYS A 140 -11.13 6.83 -11.88
CA LYS A 140 -10.78 7.13 -13.27
C LYS A 140 -10.15 5.94 -13.98
N LEU A 141 -9.31 5.21 -13.25
CA LEU A 141 -8.67 4.00 -13.76
C LEU A 141 -9.70 2.90 -14.05
N ASP A 142 -10.64 2.65 -13.12
CA ASP A 142 -11.71 1.67 -13.26
C ASP A 142 -12.67 2.02 -14.44
N ARG A 143 -12.95 3.30 -14.63
CA ARG A 143 -13.77 3.80 -15.74
C ARG A 143 -13.05 3.85 -17.09
N GLY A 144 -11.76 3.53 -17.12
CA GLY A 144 -10.96 3.61 -18.33
C GLY A 144 -10.65 5.04 -18.80
N GLU A 145 -10.78 6.02 -17.92
CA GLU A 145 -10.46 7.44 -18.20
C GLU A 145 -8.94 7.70 -18.14
N ILE A 146 -8.20 6.79 -17.51
CA ILE A 146 -6.74 6.78 -17.45
C ILE A 146 -6.26 5.50 -18.11
N PRO A 147 -5.27 5.55 -19.02
CA PRO A 147 -4.73 4.36 -19.66
C PRO A 147 -4.06 3.46 -18.62
N LEU A 148 -4.40 2.17 -18.66
CA LEU A 148 -3.77 1.16 -17.84
C LEU A 148 -2.33 0.94 -18.29
N ASP A 149 -1.37 1.05 -17.40
CA ASP A 149 -0.02 0.57 -17.68
C ASP A 149 0.06 -0.96 -17.56
N LYS A 150 1.20 -1.52 -17.94
CA LYS A 150 1.41 -2.97 -17.97
C LYS A 150 1.16 -3.63 -16.60
N ARG A 151 1.46 -2.97 -15.48
CA ARG A 151 1.26 -3.49 -14.13
C ARG A 151 -0.22 -3.66 -13.80
N TRP A 152 -1.04 -2.67 -14.19
CA TRP A 152 -2.49 -2.71 -14.01
C TRP A 152 -3.15 -3.74 -14.92
N ILE A 153 -2.68 -3.87 -16.16
CA ILE A 153 -3.16 -4.87 -17.12
C ILE A 153 -2.91 -6.29 -16.58
N GLU A 154 -1.71 -6.56 -16.04
CA GLU A 154 -1.36 -7.86 -15.47
C GLU A 154 -2.28 -8.27 -14.31
N ILE A 155 -2.79 -7.32 -13.54
CA ILE A 155 -3.69 -7.56 -12.40
C ILE A 155 -5.13 -7.78 -12.85
N THR A 156 -5.59 -6.96 -13.78
CA THR A 156 -7.00 -6.94 -14.19
C THR A 156 -7.37 -8.08 -15.12
N GLY A 157 -6.38 -8.83 -15.64
CA GLY A 157 -6.60 -9.89 -16.61
C GLY A 157 -7.18 -9.40 -17.95
N LEU A 158 -7.10 -8.10 -18.21
CA LEU A 158 -7.68 -7.48 -19.41
C LEU A 158 -6.86 -7.72 -20.69
N TRP A 159 -5.93 -8.67 -20.67
CA TRP A 159 -5.21 -9.13 -21.86
C TRP A 159 -6.11 -9.58 -23.00
N GLU A 160 -7.31 -10.06 -22.69
CA GLU A 160 -8.27 -10.59 -23.67
C GLU A 160 -9.13 -9.49 -24.33
N ASN A 161 -9.07 -8.24 -23.86
CA ASN A 161 -9.86 -7.13 -24.38
C ASN A 161 -8.99 -6.06 -25.06
N GLU A 162 -8.13 -6.45 -26.00
CA GLU A 162 -7.32 -5.53 -26.83
C GLU A 162 -8.14 -4.43 -27.56
N GLN A 163 -9.47 -4.59 -27.63
CA GLN A 163 -10.34 -3.63 -28.31
C GLN A 163 -10.81 -2.45 -27.44
N ARG A 164 -10.65 -2.49 -26.12
CA ARG A 164 -11.07 -1.38 -25.23
C ARG A 164 -9.98 -0.37 -24.95
N TYR A 165 -8.73 -0.76 -25.07
CA TYR A 165 -7.59 0.10 -24.76
C TYR A 165 -6.57 0.03 -25.93
N SER A 166 -6.87 0.74 -27.00
CA SER A 166 -5.83 1.07 -28.00
C SER A 166 -4.83 2.02 -27.32
N LEU A 167 -3.84 1.45 -26.63
CA LEU A 167 -2.67 2.22 -26.23
C LEU A 167 -2.04 2.77 -27.51
N PRO A 168 -1.79 4.09 -27.61
CA PRO A 168 -0.86 4.57 -28.61
C PRO A 168 0.48 3.89 -28.29
N LEU A 169 0.95 3.03 -29.17
CA LEU A 169 2.32 2.55 -29.16
C LEU A 169 3.19 3.80 -29.09
N LEU A 170 3.86 4.02 -27.96
CA LEU A 170 4.87 5.05 -27.84
C LEU A 170 5.88 4.74 -28.95
N GLY A 171 5.96 5.66 -29.90
CA GLY A 171 6.70 5.51 -31.12
C GLY A 171 8.16 5.14 -30.91
N GLU A 172 8.67 4.51 -31.92
CA GLU A 172 10.08 4.24 -32.23
C GLU A 172 10.98 5.47 -32.01
#